data_5db84050f8bc03f74ee922069c9f4f00
#
_entry.id   5db84050f8bc03f74ee922069c9f4f00
#
_cell.length_a   1.000
_cell.length_b   1.000
_cell.length_c   1.000
_cell.angle_alpha   90.00
_cell.angle_beta   90.00
_cell.angle_gamma   90.00
#
_symmetry.space_group_name_H-M   'P 1'
#
loop_
_entity.id
_entity.type
_entity.pdbx_description
1 polymer ?
#
loop_
_entity_poly.entity_id
_entity_poly.type
_entity_poly.pdbx_seq_one_letter_code
_entity_poly.pdbx_strand_id
1 'polypeptide(L)'
;MLLLDFLRSKGFSRGILSSMKPYKGAIQLNGERGFGKSVLHAGNFLRIHIPETESSENILPVKMDLSILYEDEDLLVINKPADMPVHPSIGNYDNTLANGAAWYFKEKGQTFVYRCINRLDRDTTGAHILAKNPYSAAVLSAQMKQRQIRRTYLAIVQGITPSHGTINAPIGRTDGSTIERQIDPVNGERAVTHYERLAAYALHAGTFSPVSDAQKTDFLQAYSLIELHLETGRTHQIRVHMKHIGHPLPGDFLYNPDYSIIKRQPLHSYQLEFTHPVTKEVMCITAPVPEDFSNAFH
;
A
#
# COMPACT_ATOMS: atom_id res chain seq x y z
N MET A 1 25.75 -27.62 -2.30
CA MET A 1 24.59 -27.09 -3.11
C MET A 1 25.16 -26.20 -4.21
N LEU A 2 24.59 -26.21 -5.43
CA LEU A 2 25.03 -25.28 -6.45
C LEU A 2 24.61 -23.85 -6.13
N LEU A 3 25.48 -22.88 -6.41
CA LEU A 3 25.21 -21.45 -6.18
C LEU A 3 23.91 -20.98 -6.86
N LEU A 4 23.62 -21.43 -8.08
CA LEU A 4 22.39 -21.09 -8.79
C LEU A 4 21.14 -21.60 -8.06
N ASP A 5 21.17 -22.81 -7.54
CA ASP A 5 20.04 -23.41 -6.82
C ASP A 5 19.83 -22.72 -5.47
N PHE A 6 20.92 -22.37 -4.79
CA PHE A 6 20.87 -21.57 -3.56
C PHE A 6 20.22 -20.20 -3.81
N LEU A 7 20.66 -19.46 -4.84
CA LEU A 7 20.09 -18.15 -5.15
C LEU A 7 18.59 -18.24 -5.49
N ARG A 8 18.20 -19.25 -6.26
CA ARG A 8 16.78 -19.50 -6.57
C ARG A 8 15.97 -19.82 -5.30
N SER A 9 16.51 -20.64 -4.41
CA SER A 9 15.84 -20.96 -3.12
C SER A 9 15.69 -19.73 -2.21
N LYS A 10 16.53 -18.70 -2.42
CA LYS A 10 16.45 -17.42 -1.71
C LYS A 10 15.52 -16.39 -2.39
N GLY A 11 14.90 -16.73 -3.52
CA GLY A 11 13.93 -15.86 -4.21
C GLY A 11 14.49 -15.06 -5.39
N PHE A 12 15.75 -15.30 -5.80
CA PHE A 12 16.30 -14.66 -6.98
C PHE A 12 15.66 -15.22 -8.26
N SER A 13 14.89 -14.38 -8.95
CA SER A 13 14.26 -14.74 -10.22
C SER A 13 15.28 -14.91 -11.34
N ARG A 14 14.88 -15.62 -12.41
CA ARG A 14 15.71 -15.74 -13.63
C ARG A 14 16.07 -14.37 -14.22
N GLY A 15 15.16 -13.40 -14.17
CA GLY A 15 15.39 -12.03 -14.66
C GLY A 15 16.49 -11.34 -13.88
N ILE A 16 16.40 -11.35 -12.52
CA ILE A 16 17.42 -10.76 -11.62
C ILE A 16 18.79 -11.41 -11.89
N LEU A 17 18.85 -12.76 -11.93
CA LEU A 17 20.10 -13.46 -12.18
C LEU A 17 20.69 -13.16 -13.57
N SER A 18 19.83 -12.92 -14.57
CA SER A 18 20.27 -12.55 -15.91
C SER A 18 20.80 -11.12 -15.98
N SER A 19 20.18 -10.15 -15.29
CA SER A 19 20.66 -8.77 -15.25
C SER A 19 22.01 -8.62 -14.55
N MET A 20 22.35 -9.53 -13.64
CA MET A 20 23.63 -9.53 -12.93
C MET A 20 24.80 -10.10 -13.75
N LYS A 21 24.54 -10.93 -14.79
CA LYS A 21 25.60 -11.65 -15.55
C LYS A 21 26.66 -10.75 -16.18
N PRO A 22 26.34 -9.57 -16.75
CA PRO A 22 27.34 -8.67 -17.35
C PRO A 22 28.36 -8.15 -16.32
N TYR A 23 28.01 -8.09 -15.05
CA TYR A 23 28.80 -7.45 -14.01
C TYR A 23 29.63 -8.49 -13.25
N LYS A 24 30.95 -8.47 -13.45
CA LYS A 24 31.89 -9.46 -12.87
C LYS A 24 31.85 -9.51 -11.33
N GLY A 25 31.57 -8.37 -10.69
CA GLY A 25 31.50 -8.24 -9.23
C GLY A 25 30.10 -8.48 -8.63
N ALA A 26 29.08 -8.74 -9.45
CA ALA A 26 27.70 -8.87 -8.97
C ALA A 26 27.47 -10.09 -8.06
N ILE A 27 28.18 -11.18 -8.29
CA ILE A 27 28.17 -12.37 -7.43
C ILE A 27 29.61 -12.75 -7.12
N GLN A 28 29.96 -12.72 -5.83
CA GLN A 28 31.28 -13.09 -5.34
C GLN A 28 31.16 -14.19 -4.28
N LEU A 29 31.95 -15.25 -4.46
CA LEU A 29 32.10 -16.35 -3.51
C LEU A 29 33.51 -16.31 -2.94
N ASN A 30 33.65 -16.06 -1.63
CA ASN A 30 34.94 -15.90 -0.94
C ASN A 30 35.85 -14.82 -1.57
N GLY A 31 35.27 -13.74 -2.08
CA GLY A 31 35.99 -12.64 -2.74
C GLY A 31 36.24 -12.84 -4.25
N GLU A 32 36.04 -14.02 -4.80
CA GLU A 32 36.20 -14.31 -6.22
C GLU A 32 34.86 -14.36 -6.95
N ARG A 33 34.88 -14.22 -8.28
CA ARG A 33 33.64 -14.29 -9.08
C ARG A 33 32.95 -15.65 -8.92
N GLY A 34 31.71 -15.61 -8.41
CA GLY A 34 30.83 -16.78 -8.30
C GLY A 34 30.13 -17.10 -9.63
N PHE A 35 30.09 -18.37 -9.99
CA PHE A 35 29.35 -18.88 -11.15
C PHE A 35 28.19 -19.75 -10.69
N GLY A 36 27.12 -19.84 -11.48
CA GLY A 36 25.97 -20.66 -11.14
C GLY A 36 26.26 -22.12 -10.82
N LYS A 37 27.34 -22.67 -11.42
CA LYS A 37 27.85 -24.04 -11.19
C LYS A 37 28.82 -24.17 -10.01
N SER A 38 29.22 -23.06 -9.37
CA SER A 38 30.09 -23.10 -8.18
C SER A 38 29.38 -23.84 -7.05
N VAL A 39 30.11 -24.67 -6.32
CA VAL A 39 29.57 -25.43 -5.19
C VAL A 39 29.73 -24.61 -3.91
N LEU A 40 28.64 -24.45 -3.19
CA LEU A 40 28.63 -23.81 -1.88
C LEU A 40 28.85 -24.83 -0.77
N HIS A 41 29.71 -24.49 0.16
CA HIS A 41 29.99 -25.23 1.39
C HIS A 41 29.62 -24.36 2.63
N ALA A 42 29.40 -24.99 3.77
CA ALA A 42 29.25 -24.29 5.01
C ALA A 42 30.51 -23.44 5.31
N GLY A 43 30.32 -22.21 5.77
CA GLY A 43 31.40 -21.25 6.01
C GLY A 43 31.83 -20.41 4.80
N ASN A 44 31.28 -20.65 3.60
CA ASN A 44 31.52 -19.76 2.46
C ASN A 44 30.87 -18.39 2.68
N PHE A 45 31.59 -17.33 2.31
CA PHE A 45 31.09 -15.98 2.24
C PHE A 45 30.60 -15.66 0.84
N LEU A 46 29.29 -15.38 0.73
CA LEU A 46 28.64 -15.03 -0.53
C LEU A 46 28.24 -13.55 -0.52
N ARG A 47 28.84 -12.75 -1.39
CA ARG A 47 28.48 -11.35 -1.60
C ARG A 47 27.68 -11.20 -2.88
N ILE A 48 26.54 -10.53 -2.79
CA ILE A 48 25.66 -10.28 -3.94
C ILE A 48 25.43 -8.76 -4.02
N HIS A 49 25.71 -8.22 -5.20
CA HIS A 49 25.41 -6.85 -5.57
C HIS A 49 24.49 -6.86 -6.78
N ILE A 50 23.32 -6.26 -6.67
CA ILE A 50 22.37 -6.14 -7.77
C ILE A 50 22.60 -4.77 -8.42
N PRO A 51 23.24 -4.71 -9.60
CA PRO A 51 23.53 -3.42 -10.21
C PRO A 51 22.26 -2.80 -10.79
N GLU A 52 22.04 -1.53 -10.44
CA GLU A 52 21.06 -0.65 -11.10
C GLU A 52 21.81 0.58 -11.60
N THR A 53 21.94 0.68 -12.90
CA THR A 53 22.73 1.75 -13.56
C THR A 53 21.88 2.90 -14.04
N GLU A 54 20.56 2.71 -14.12
CA GLU A 54 19.61 3.68 -14.67
C GLU A 54 18.40 3.81 -13.76
N SER A 55 17.92 5.03 -13.59
CA SER A 55 16.66 5.31 -12.91
C SER A 55 15.47 5.08 -13.85
N SER A 56 14.26 5.07 -13.31
CA SER A 56 13.04 4.97 -14.14
C SER A 56 12.97 6.11 -15.16
N GLU A 57 13.05 5.78 -16.44
CA GLU A 57 13.16 6.76 -17.56
C GLU A 57 11.95 7.70 -17.67
N ASN A 58 10.75 7.21 -17.34
CA ASN A 58 9.48 7.93 -17.55
C ASN A 58 8.96 8.61 -16.28
N ILE A 59 9.79 8.75 -15.25
CA ILE A 59 9.41 9.42 -14.01
C ILE A 59 10.25 10.67 -13.82
N LEU A 60 9.63 11.83 -14.00
CA LEU A 60 10.27 13.11 -13.78
C LEU A 60 10.56 13.31 -12.29
N PRO A 61 11.82 13.53 -11.87
CA PRO A 61 12.10 13.88 -10.48
C PRO A 61 11.55 15.28 -10.16
N VAL A 62 10.64 15.34 -9.17
CA VAL A 62 10.03 16.61 -8.72
C VAL A 62 10.23 16.75 -7.22
N LYS A 63 10.72 17.90 -6.78
CA LYS A 63 10.96 18.18 -5.37
C LYS A 63 9.64 18.17 -4.60
N MET A 64 9.53 17.25 -3.67
CA MET A 64 8.40 17.08 -2.75
C MET A 64 8.91 16.64 -1.40
N ASP A 65 8.27 17.11 -0.33
CA ASP A 65 8.56 16.64 1.02
C ASP A 65 7.89 15.27 1.22
N LEU A 66 8.71 14.25 1.51
CA LEU A 66 8.25 12.91 1.78
C LEU A 66 8.31 12.64 3.30
N SER A 67 7.19 12.28 3.89
CA SER A 67 7.14 11.81 5.27
C SER A 67 7.57 10.35 5.33
N ILE A 68 8.83 10.10 5.72
CA ILE A 68 9.43 8.76 5.76
C ILE A 68 9.12 8.12 7.10
N LEU A 69 8.52 6.91 7.08
CA LEU A 69 8.25 6.09 8.24
C LEU A 69 9.40 5.12 8.54
N TYR A 70 10.04 4.62 7.49
CA TYR A 70 11.17 3.70 7.60
C TYR A 70 12.02 3.74 6.33
N GLU A 71 13.32 3.66 6.45
CA GLU A 71 14.24 3.48 5.34
C GLU A 71 15.46 2.64 5.75
N ASP A 72 15.85 1.72 4.87
CA ASP A 72 17.13 1.01 4.89
C ASP A 72 17.70 0.82 3.48
N GLU A 73 18.60 -0.15 3.27
CA GLU A 73 19.17 -0.45 1.95
C GLU A 73 18.16 -1.10 0.98
N ASP A 74 17.09 -1.72 1.50
CA ASP A 74 16.15 -2.55 0.76
C ASP A 74 14.79 -1.91 0.56
N LEU A 75 14.35 -1.11 1.52
CA LEU A 75 12.99 -0.56 1.62
C LEU A 75 12.97 0.93 1.88
N LEU A 76 11.92 1.57 1.38
CA LEU A 76 11.49 2.90 1.79
C LEU A 76 9.98 2.82 2.08
N VAL A 77 9.56 3.11 3.31
CA VAL A 77 8.14 3.20 3.68
C VAL A 77 7.78 4.65 3.93
N ILE A 78 6.79 5.13 3.22
CA ILE A 78 6.37 6.54 3.21
C ILE A 78 4.96 6.65 3.79
N ASN A 79 4.71 7.66 4.61
CA ASN A 79 3.37 8.12 4.95
C ASN A 79 2.85 8.98 3.80
N LYS A 80 2.13 8.36 2.85
CA LYS A 80 1.61 9.07 1.68
C LYS A 80 0.53 10.09 2.09
N PRO A 81 0.63 11.36 1.69
CA PRO A 81 -0.42 12.33 1.91
C PRO A 81 -1.64 12.06 1.01
N ALA A 82 -2.73 12.77 1.26
CA ALA A 82 -3.86 12.88 0.33
C ALA A 82 -3.48 13.68 -0.93
N ASP A 83 -4.34 13.65 -1.94
CA ASP A 83 -4.19 14.34 -3.23
C ASP A 83 -2.87 14.03 -3.96
N MET A 84 -2.33 12.83 -3.75
CA MET A 84 -1.09 12.37 -4.37
C MET A 84 -1.29 10.97 -4.99
N PRO A 85 -1.40 10.87 -6.31
CA PRO A 85 -1.39 9.58 -6.99
C PRO A 85 -0.07 8.83 -6.75
N VAL A 86 -0.11 7.50 -6.75
CA VAL A 86 1.10 6.68 -6.53
C VAL A 86 2.00 6.68 -7.77
N HIS A 87 1.39 6.64 -8.96
CA HIS A 87 2.08 6.57 -10.26
C HIS A 87 1.66 7.70 -11.19
N PRO A 88 2.54 8.15 -12.09
CA PRO A 88 2.15 9.00 -13.21
C PRO A 88 1.03 8.38 -14.04
N SER A 89 0.10 9.20 -14.44
CA SER A 89 -1.05 8.84 -15.28
C SER A 89 -1.51 10.05 -16.09
N ILE A 90 -2.46 9.86 -16.99
CA ILE A 90 -3.03 10.96 -17.78
C ILE A 90 -3.54 12.05 -16.82
N GLY A 91 -3.01 13.28 -16.97
CA GLY A 91 -3.31 14.44 -16.13
C GLY A 91 -2.56 14.51 -14.79
N ASN A 92 -1.70 13.51 -14.48
CA ASN A 92 -0.86 13.48 -13.27
C ASN A 92 0.54 13.02 -13.67
N TYR A 93 1.36 13.95 -14.21
CA TYR A 93 2.68 13.60 -14.73
C TYR A 93 3.83 13.94 -13.77
N ASP A 94 3.63 14.91 -12.87
CA ASP A 94 4.65 15.54 -12.05
C ASP A 94 4.26 15.69 -10.56
N ASN A 95 3.06 15.25 -10.19
CA ASN A 95 2.47 15.39 -8.85
C ASN A 95 2.27 14.05 -8.14
N THR A 96 3.04 13.02 -8.48
CA THR A 96 2.86 11.68 -7.95
C THR A 96 3.92 11.31 -6.91
N LEU A 97 3.64 10.31 -6.08
CA LEU A 97 4.61 9.76 -5.14
C LEU A 97 5.89 9.27 -5.85
N ALA A 98 5.74 8.75 -7.08
CA ALA A 98 6.86 8.32 -7.89
C ALA A 98 7.80 9.48 -8.24
N ASN A 99 7.25 10.66 -8.56
CA ASN A 99 8.04 11.86 -8.85
C ASN A 99 8.82 12.35 -7.63
N GLY A 100 8.17 12.37 -6.45
CA GLY A 100 8.81 12.73 -5.18
C GLY A 100 9.91 11.73 -4.79
N ALA A 101 9.65 10.44 -4.93
CA ALA A 101 10.66 9.40 -4.66
C ALA A 101 11.85 9.51 -5.62
N ALA A 102 11.62 9.75 -6.91
CA ALA A 102 12.70 9.95 -7.88
C ALA A 102 13.57 11.16 -7.53
N TRP A 103 12.97 12.26 -7.06
CA TRP A 103 13.72 13.42 -6.56
C TRP A 103 14.53 13.08 -5.32
N TYR A 104 13.94 12.41 -4.35
CA TYR A 104 14.59 12.04 -3.10
C TYR A 104 15.88 11.22 -3.32
N PHE A 105 15.85 10.24 -4.21
CA PHE A 105 17.04 9.45 -4.54
C PHE A 105 18.04 10.19 -5.41
N LYS A 106 17.57 11.06 -6.32
CA LYS A 106 18.43 11.94 -7.11
C LYS A 106 19.26 12.88 -6.23
N GLU A 107 18.66 13.50 -5.20
CA GLU A 107 19.37 14.36 -4.25
C GLU A 107 20.44 13.58 -3.43
N LYS A 108 20.23 12.30 -3.21
CA LYS A 108 21.21 11.40 -2.59
C LYS A 108 22.29 10.90 -3.55
N GLY A 109 22.24 11.28 -4.83
CA GLY A 109 23.15 10.79 -5.86
C GLY A 109 22.98 9.29 -6.18
N GLN A 110 21.80 8.76 -5.94
CA GLN A 110 21.46 7.33 -6.11
C GLN A 110 20.58 7.12 -7.34
N THR A 111 20.86 6.06 -8.08
CA THR A 111 19.91 5.54 -9.08
C THR A 111 18.72 4.88 -8.39
N PHE A 112 17.54 5.10 -8.92
CA PHE A 112 16.33 4.53 -8.34
C PHE A 112 15.30 4.14 -9.39
N VAL A 113 14.92 2.87 -9.38
CA VAL A 113 13.79 2.37 -10.15
C VAL A 113 12.58 2.26 -9.23
N TYR A 114 11.50 2.96 -9.59
CA TYR A 114 10.29 3.01 -8.79
C TYR A 114 9.55 1.66 -8.77
N ARG A 115 9.46 1.03 -7.59
CA ARG A 115 8.82 -0.27 -7.38
C ARG A 115 7.89 -0.21 -6.17
N CYS A 116 6.63 0.13 -6.40
CA CYS A 116 5.63 0.12 -5.33
C CYS A 116 5.13 -1.31 -5.06
N ILE A 117 4.96 -1.65 -3.79
CA ILE A 117 4.51 -2.96 -3.34
C ILE A 117 2.99 -2.97 -3.11
N ASN A 118 2.45 -1.95 -2.47
CA ASN A 118 1.02 -1.75 -2.29
C ASN A 118 0.56 -0.49 -3.02
N ARG A 119 -0.67 -0.47 -3.53
CA ARG A 119 -1.26 0.71 -4.15
C ARG A 119 -2.24 1.35 -3.20
N LEU A 120 -2.22 2.68 -3.16
CA LEU A 120 -3.21 3.51 -2.49
C LEU A 120 -3.86 4.42 -3.53
N ASP A 121 -5.14 4.72 -3.35
CA ASP A 121 -5.85 5.69 -4.17
C ASP A 121 -5.27 7.10 -3.93
N ARG A 122 -5.51 8.06 -4.83
CA ARG A 122 -4.99 9.43 -4.76
C ARG A 122 -5.20 10.05 -3.37
N ASP A 123 -6.41 9.98 -2.85
CA ASP A 123 -6.82 10.61 -1.60
C ASP A 123 -6.72 9.68 -0.36
N THR A 124 -6.32 8.42 -0.55
CA THR A 124 -6.00 7.51 0.55
C THR A 124 -4.63 7.85 1.11
N THR A 125 -4.57 8.13 2.40
CA THR A 125 -3.32 8.44 3.11
C THR A 125 -2.67 7.21 3.73
N GLY A 126 -1.44 7.35 4.25
CA GLY A 126 -0.82 6.36 5.12
C GLY A 126 0.28 5.52 4.50
N ALA A 127 0.58 4.39 5.14
CA ALA A 127 1.77 3.60 4.88
C ALA A 127 1.80 2.99 3.47
N HIS A 128 2.89 3.29 2.75
CA HIS A 128 3.15 2.84 1.39
C HIS A 128 4.59 2.34 1.26
N ILE A 129 4.77 1.11 0.77
CA ILE A 129 6.08 0.46 0.64
C ILE A 129 6.63 0.61 -0.78
N LEU A 130 7.86 1.10 -0.87
CA LEU A 130 8.69 1.05 -2.06
C LEU A 130 9.87 0.10 -1.83
N ALA A 131 10.13 -0.79 -2.78
CA ALA A 131 11.32 -1.62 -2.77
C ALA A 131 12.46 -0.90 -3.51
N LYS A 132 13.63 -0.79 -2.86
CA LYS A 132 14.80 -0.06 -3.40
C LYS A 132 15.59 -0.88 -4.41
N ASN A 133 15.36 -2.20 -4.50
CA ASN A 133 16.02 -3.09 -5.45
C ASN A 133 15.06 -4.17 -5.98
N PRO A 134 15.38 -4.82 -7.11
CA PRO A 134 14.49 -5.81 -7.72
C PRO A 134 14.32 -7.10 -6.90
N TYR A 135 15.29 -7.46 -6.05
CA TYR A 135 15.17 -8.62 -5.19
C TYR A 135 14.12 -8.39 -4.10
N SER A 136 14.22 -7.26 -3.39
CA SER A 136 13.25 -6.89 -2.36
C SER A 136 11.85 -6.71 -2.94
N ALA A 137 11.75 -6.15 -4.17
CA ALA A 137 10.47 -6.08 -4.90
C ALA A 137 9.89 -7.46 -5.19
N ALA A 138 10.70 -8.42 -5.65
CA ALA A 138 10.25 -9.77 -5.97
C ALA A 138 9.77 -10.52 -4.72
N VAL A 139 10.50 -10.42 -3.61
CA VAL A 139 10.14 -11.07 -2.33
C VAL A 139 8.86 -10.48 -1.77
N LEU A 140 8.75 -9.14 -1.69
CA LEU A 140 7.56 -8.49 -1.16
C LEU A 140 6.33 -8.67 -2.06
N SER A 141 6.51 -8.69 -3.39
CA SER A 141 5.41 -9.01 -4.32
C SER A 141 4.91 -10.45 -4.12
N ALA A 142 5.81 -11.40 -3.84
CA ALA A 142 5.43 -12.77 -3.51
C ALA A 142 4.66 -12.83 -2.17
N GLN A 143 5.11 -12.13 -1.13
CA GLN A 143 4.40 -12.01 0.14
C GLN A 143 3.01 -11.40 -0.05
N MET A 144 2.90 -10.34 -0.87
CA MET A 144 1.61 -9.72 -1.20
C MET A 144 0.66 -10.71 -1.87
N LYS A 145 1.15 -11.45 -2.87
CA LYS A 145 0.37 -12.47 -3.58
C LYS A 145 -0.07 -13.61 -2.66
N GLN A 146 0.77 -14.00 -1.70
CA GLN A 146 0.50 -15.04 -0.71
C GLN A 146 -0.28 -14.52 0.51
N ARG A 147 -0.68 -13.23 0.52
CA ARG A 147 -1.41 -12.57 1.63
C ARG A 147 -0.63 -12.57 2.95
N GLN A 148 0.68 -12.55 2.87
CA GLN A 148 1.57 -12.49 4.04
C GLN A 148 1.84 -11.05 4.49
N ILE A 149 1.54 -10.05 3.64
CA ILE A 149 1.52 -8.64 4.04
C ILE A 149 0.14 -8.32 4.57
N ARG A 150 0.03 -8.14 5.88
CA ARG A 150 -1.20 -7.71 6.54
C ARG A 150 -1.32 -6.18 6.43
N ARG A 151 -2.51 -5.73 6.13
CA ARG A 151 -2.82 -4.31 5.90
C ARG A 151 -4.01 -3.93 6.74
N THR A 152 -3.79 -3.05 7.69
CA THR A 152 -4.85 -2.47 8.52
C THR A 152 -5.14 -1.07 8.03
N TYR A 153 -6.41 -0.78 7.81
CA TYR A 153 -6.89 0.54 7.41
C TYR A 153 -7.80 1.12 8.48
N LEU A 154 -7.82 2.44 8.59
CA LEU A 154 -8.85 3.18 9.31
C LEU A 154 -9.71 3.92 8.30
N ALA A 155 -11.01 3.95 8.55
CA ALA A 155 -11.94 4.74 7.76
C ALA A 155 -13.05 5.35 8.62
N ILE A 156 -13.55 6.51 8.19
CA ILE A 156 -14.81 7.06 8.67
C ILE A 156 -15.88 6.74 7.64
N VAL A 157 -16.99 6.18 8.07
CA VAL A 157 -18.10 5.79 7.20
C VAL A 157 -19.41 6.37 7.72
N GLN A 158 -20.34 6.63 6.81
CA GLN A 158 -21.66 7.18 7.13
C GLN A 158 -22.53 6.13 7.84
N GLY A 159 -23.27 6.57 8.85
CA GLY A 159 -24.15 5.73 9.66
C GLY A 159 -23.42 4.93 10.74
N ILE A 160 -24.22 4.25 11.56
CA ILE A 160 -23.73 3.37 12.62
C ILE A 160 -23.65 1.94 12.08
N THR A 161 -22.44 1.47 11.80
CA THR A 161 -22.24 0.09 11.32
C THR A 161 -22.53 -0.93 12.42
N PRO A 162 -22.80 -2.20 12.10
CA PRO A 162 -22.61 -3.29 13.04
C PRO A 162 -21.22 -3.25 13.69
N SER A 163 -21.07 -3.83 14.90
CA SER A 163 -19.78 -3.83 15.62
C SER A 163 -18.65 -4.47 14.83
N HIS A 164 -18.95 -5.48 14.03
CA HIS A 164 -18.00 -6.13 13.12
C HIS A 164 -18.76 -6.76 11.95
N GLY A 165 -18.03 -7.05 10.88
CA GLY A 165 -18.61 -7.74 9.73
C GLY A 165 -17.56 -8.16 8.70
N THR A 166 -18.03 -8.99 7.76
CA THR A 166 -17.26 -9.42 6.59
C THR A 166 -18.05 -9.15 5.33
N ILE A 167 -17.44 -8.44 4.39
CA ILE A 167 -18.02 -8.17 3.07
C ILE A 167 -17.27 -9.05 2.08
N ASN A 168 -17.98 -10.03 1.50
CA ASN A 168 -17.46 -10.92 0.47
C ASN A 168 -18.29 -10.73 -0.80
N ALA A 169 -17.91 -9.73 -1.58
CA ALA A 169 -18.64 -9.33 -2.78
C ALA A 169 -17.65 -9.00 -3.91
N PRO A 170 -17.75 -9.66 -5.08
CA PRO A 170 -16.80 -9.47 -6.16
C PRO A 170 -16.93 -8.07 -6.77
N ILE A 171 -15.78 -7.52 -7.19
CA ILE A 171 -15.69 -6.15 -7.70
C ILE A 171 -15.29 -6.17 -9.17
N GLY A 172 -16.08 -5.50 -10.00
CA GLY A 172 -15.84 -5.25 -11.41
C GLY A 172 -15.71 -3.77 -11.74
N ARG A 173 -15.43 -3.48 -13.00
CA ARG A 173 -15.46 -2.12 -13.53
C ARG A 173 -16.90 -1.75 -13.87
N THR A 174 -17.31 -0.53 -13.57
CA THR A 174 -18.60 0.00 -13.99
C THR A 174 -18.60 0.20 -15.50
N ASP A 175 -19.65 -0.25 -16.18
CA ASP A 175 -19.78 -0.10 -17.63
C ASP A 175 -19.71 1.38 -18.05
N GLY A 176 -18.91 1.64 -19.08
CA GLY A 176 -18.69 3.00 -19.58
C GLY A 176 -17.75 3.87 -18.73
N SER A 177 -17.29 3.41 -17.57
CA SER A 177 -16.35 4.15 -16.73
C SER A 177 -14.94 3.60 -16.81
N THR A 178 -13.95 4.48 -16.88
CA THR A 178 -12.52 4.11 -16.82
C THR A 178 -12.01 3.94 -15.40
N ILE A 179 -12.64 4.60 -14.42
CA ILE A 179 -12.17 4.68 -13.04
C ILE A 179 -13.10 4.02 -12.03
N GLU A 180 -14.42 4.10 -12.22
CA GLU A 180 -15.40 3.62 -11.25
C GLU A 180 -15.44 2.08 -11.18
N ARG A 181 -15.72 1.57 -9.98
CA ARG A 181 -15.88 0.14 -9.67
C ARG A 181 -17.24 -0.08 -9.02
N GLN A 182 -17.77 -1.28 -9.19
CA GLN A 182 -19.06 -1.71 -8.63
C GLN A 182 -18.98 -3.15 -8.15
N ILE A 183 -19.95 -3.58 -7.38
CA ILE A 183 -20.16 -5.00 -7.12
C ILE A 183 -20.66 -5.65 -8.41
N ASP A 184 -19.95 -6.67 -8.83
CA ASP A 184 -20.25 -7.42 -10.06
C ASP A 184 -20.20 -8.93 -9.76
N PRO A 185 -21.35 -9.55 -9.47
CA PRO A 185 -21.42 -10.97 -9.12
C PRO A 185 -21.05 -11.91 -10.28
N VAL A 186 -21.09 -11.40 -11.51
CA VAL A 186 -20.92 -12.24 -12.73
C VAL A 186 -19.47 -12.21 -13.21
N ASN A 187 -18.91 -11.00 -13.40
CA ASN A 187 -17.59 -10.81 -14.00
C ASN A 187 -16.57 -10.21 -13.03
N GLY A 188 -16.99 -9.87 -11.81
CA GLY A 188 -16.13 -9.24 -10.81
C GLY A 188 -15.05 -10.18 -10.27
N GLU A 189 -13.93 -9.60 -9.90
CA GLU A 189 -12.86 -10.32 -9.21
C GLU A 189 -13.20 -10.50 -7.72
N ARG A 190 -12.90 -11.68 -7.17
CA ARG A 190 -13.10 -11.95 -5.73
C ARG A 190 -12.50 -10.84 -4.88
N ALA A 191 -13.33 -10.29 -3.98
CA ALA A 191 -12.94 -9.26 -3.03
C ALA A 191 -13.53 -9.56 -1.65
N VAL A 192 -12.70 -9.47 -0.59
CA VAL A 192 -13.10 -9.73 0.79
C VAL A 192 -12.48 -8.69 1.71
N THR A 193 -13.36 -8.05 2.50
CA THR A 193 -13.01 -7.02 3.50
C THR A 193 -13.64 -7.38 4.83
N HIS A 194 -12.84 -7.41 5.89
CA HIS A 194 -13.32 -7.52 7.27
C HIS A 194 -13.28 -6.14 7.90
N TYR A 195 -14.23 -5.83 8.76
CA TYR A 195 -14.22 -4.57 9.51
C TYR A 195 -14.65 -4.77 10.96
N GLU A 196 -14.16 -3.87 11.81
CA GLU A 196 -14.55 -3.73 13.21
C GLU A 196 -14.80 -2.24 13.49
N ARG A 197 -15.92 -1.93 14.15
CA ARG A 197 -16.24 -0.56 14.54
C ARG A 197 -15.53 -0.22 15.85
N LEU A 198 -14.65 0.78 15.78
CA LEU A 198 -13.92 1.30 16.95
C LEU A 198 -14.75 2.30 17.75
N ALA A 199 -15.52 3.15 17.05
CA ALA A 199 -16.37 4.15 17.67
C ALA A 199 -17.53 4.54 16.75
N ALA A 200 -18.60 5.10 17.33
CA ALA A 200 -19.70 5.72 16.60
C ALA A 200 -19.98 7.12 17.17
N TYR A 201 -20.32 8.04 16.29
CA TYR A 201 -20.61 9.44 16.59
C TYR A 201 -21.91 9.86 15.93
N ALA A 202 -22.70 10.68 16.63
CA ALA A 202 -23.89 11.26 16.06
C ALA A 202 -23.88 12.79 16.26
N LEU A 203 -24.44 13.50 15.28
CA LEU A 203 -24.60 14.96 15.33
C LEU A 203 -25.88 15.33 16.08
N HIS A 204 -25.73 16.04 17.19
CA HIS A 204 -26.80 16.62 17.98
C HIS A 204 -26.59 18.11 18.12
N ALA A 205 -27.57 18.90 17.71
CA ALA A 205 -27.55 20.36 17.86
C ALA A 205 -26.25 21.02 17.38
N GLY A 206 -25.65 20.50 16.28
CA GLY A 206 -24.41 21.02 15.71
C GLY A 206 -23.14 20.49 16.36
N THR A 207 -23.23 19.54 17.31
CA THR A 207 -22.06 18.96 17.98
C THR A 207 -22.08 17.45 17.84
N PHE A 208 -20.91 16.85 17.46
CA PHE A 208 -20.74 15.42 17.46
C PHE A 208 -20.49 14.90 18.88
N SER A 209 -21.18 13.82 19.22
CA SER A 209 -20.96 13.11 20.48
C SER A 209 -20.89 11.59 20.25
N PRO A 210 -20.08 10.86 21.05
CA PRO A 210 -20.04 9.41 20.99
C PRO A 210 -21.41 8.81 21.30
N VAL A 211 -21.80 7.77 20.57
CA VAL A 211 -23.06 7.05 20.79
C VAL A 211 -22.81 5.57 21.03
N SER A 212 -23.62 4.99 21.92
CA SER A 212 -23.62 3.56 22.21
C SER A 212 -24.60 2.81 21.30
N ASP A 213 -24.44 1.49 21.22
CA ASP A 213 -25.35 0.61 20.46
C ASP A 213 -26.81 0.68 20.91
N ALA A 214 -27.08 1.08 22.16
CA ALA A 214 -28.43 1.25 22.68
C ALA A 214 -29.18 2.47 22.13
N GLN A 215 -28.47 3.45 21.53
CA GLN A 215 -29.00 4.72 21.06
C GLN A 215 -29.24 4.77 19.54
N LYS A 216 -29.46 3.63 18.89
CA LYS A 216 -29.39 3.45 17.44
C LYS A 216 -30.42 4.19 16.57
N THR A 217 -31.39 4.93 17.08
CA THR A 217 -32.63 5.02 16.30
C THR A 217 -32.96 6.35 15.62
N ASP A 218 -32.41 7.51 16.00
CA ASP A 218 -32.97 8.79 15.48
C ASP A 218 -31.92 9.86 15.09
N PHE A 219 -30.73 9.47 14.64
CA PHE A 219 -29.73 10.46 14.25
C PHE A 219 -29.81 10.79 12.76
N LEU A 220 -30.13 12.05 12.43
CA LEU A 220 -30.11 12.57 11.06
C LEU A 220 -28.73 12.45 10.40
N GLN A 221 -27.65 12.54 11.20
CA GLN A 221 -26.30 12.34 10.77
C GLN A 221 -25.52 11.54 11.83
N ALA A 222 -25.05 10.37 11.46
CA ALA A 222 -24.21 9.53 12.29
C ALA A 222 -23.05 8.97 11.45
N TYR A 223 -21.94 8.68 12.11
CA TYR A 223 -20.74 8.16 11.47
C TYR A 223 -20.08 7.11 12.37
N SER A 224 -19.40 6.15 11.74
CA SER A 224 -18.59 5.18 12.44
C SER A 224 -17.12 5.34 12.06
N LEU A 225 -16.23 5.30 13.05
CA LEU A 225 -14.81 5.03 12.85
C LEU A 225 -14.63 3.52 12.87
N ILE A 226 -14.07 2.98 11.79
CA ILE A 226 -13.89 1.53 11.61
C ILE A 226 -12.45 1.19 11.30
N GLU A 227 -12.01 0.04 11.79
CA GLU A 227 -10.79 -0.64 11.37
C GLU A 227 -11.12 -1.69 10.32
N LEU A 228 -10.28 -1.81 9.29
CA LEU A 228 -10.53 -2.75 8.19
C LEU A 228 -9.29 -3.58 7.88
N HIS A 229 -9.54 -4.87 7.62
CA HIS A 229 -8.52 -5.84 7.19
C HIS A 229 -8.89 -6.44 5.84
N LEU A 230 -7.91 -6.47 4.92
CA LEU A 230 -8.14 -6.90 3.56
C LEU A 230 -7.52 -8.28 3.29
N GLU A 231 -8.33 -9.26 2.84
CA GLU A 231 -7.79 -10.48 2.23
C GLU A 231 -7.33 -10.24 0.78
N THR A 232 -7.96 -9.33 0.09
CA THR A 232 -7.72 -8.98 -1.31
C THR A 232 -7.38 -7.49 -1.43
N GLY A 233 -6.96 -7.02 -2.60
CA GLY A 233 -6.61 -5.61 -2.82
C GLY A 233 -7.08 -5.13 -4.19
N ARG A 234 -8.40 -5.09 -4.41
CA ARG A 234 -8.97 -4.58 -5.66
C ARG A 234 -9.03 -3.06 -5.65
N THR A 235 -9.02 -2.47 -6.83
CA THR A 235 -9.17 -1.02 -6.97
C THR A 235 -10.45 -0.56 -6.28
N HIS A 236 -10.36 0.48 -5.45
CA HIS A 236 -11.46 1.05 -4.67
C HIS A 236 -12.19 0.07 -3.73
N GLN A 237 -11.58 -1.06 -3.37
CA GLN A 237 -12.27 -2.17 -2.69
C GLN A 237 -13.03 -1.72 -1.43
N ILE A 238 -12.38 -1.05 -0.49
CA ILE A 238 -13.02 -0.59 0.75
C ILE A 238 -14.17 0.37 0.43
N ARG A 239 -13.98 1.30 -0.47
CA ARG A 239 -14.95 2.33 -0.87
C ARG A 239 -16.23 1.71 -1.44
N VAL A 240 -16.06 0.76 -2.37
CA VAL A 240 -17.17 0.01 -3.01
C VAL A 240 -17.86 -0.90 -2.00
N HIS A 241 -17.11 -1.62 -1.19
CA HIS A 241 -17.67 -2.54 -0.19
C HIS A 241 -18.49 -1.79 0.87
N MET A 242 -17.98 -0.68 1.40
CA MET A 242 -18.71 0.09 2.39
C MET A 242 -19.96 0.75 1.81
N LYS A 243 -19.89 1.26 0.56
CA LYS A 243 -21.09 1.73 -0.16
C LYS A 243 -22.11 0.59 -0.35
N HIS A 244 -21.66 -0.61 -0.71
CA HIS A 244 -22.54 -1.77 -0.94
C HIS A 244 -23.37 -2.16 0.28
N ILE A 245 -22.79 -2.05 1.49
CA ILE A 245 -23.51 -2.35 2.73
C ILE A 245 -24.25 -1.14 3.33
N GLY A 246 -24.35 -0.04 2.58
CA GLY A 246 -25.09 1.16 2.99
C GLY A 246 -24.34 2.13 3.90
N HIS A 247 -23.01 1.96 4.04
CA HIS A 247 -22.14 2.81 4.87
C HIS A 247 -21.00 3.43 4.05
N PRO A 248 -21.29 4.27 3.03
CA PRO A 248 -20.25 4.86 2.20
C PRO A 248 -19.34 5.80 2.99
N LEU A 249 -18.12 6.03 2.50
CA LEU A 249 -17.20 7.01 3.05
C LEU A 249 -17.67 8.41 2.67
N PRO A 250 -17.85 9.36 3.61
CA PRO A 250 -18.15 10.76 3.27
C PRO A 250 -16.96 11.39 2.52
N GLY A 251 -17.20 12.40 1.70
CA GLY A 251 -16.17 13.07 0.92
C GLY A 251 -15.56 12.25 -0.21
N ASP A 252 -16.07 11.06 -0.45
CA ASP A 252 -15.64 10.23 -1.58
C ASP A 252 -16.26 10.75 -2.89
N PHE A 253 -15.44 11.39 -3.73
CA PHE A 253 -15.91 12.05 -4.95
C PHE A 253 -16.63 11.13 -5.96
N LEU A 254 -16.39 9.80 -5.91
CA LEU A 254 -17.04 8.83 -6.80
C LEU A 254 -18.26 8.17 -6.16
N TYR A 255 -18.18 7.86 -4.88
CA TYR A 255 -19.15 6.95 -4.24
C TYR A 255 -20.05 7.64 -3.24
N ASN A 256 -19.65 8.76 -2.64
CA ASN A 256 -20.43 9.58 -1.72
C ASN A 256 -19.85 11.00 -1.60
N PRO A 257 -20.19 11.93 -2.51
CA PRO A 257 -19.66 13.29 -2.54
C PRO A 257 -20.28 14.20 -1.48
N ASP A 258 -20.51 13.70 -0.28
CA ASP A 258 -20.93 14.46 0.90
C ASP A 258 -19.69 15.02 1.62
N TYR A 259 -19.40 16.28 1.39
CA TYR A 259 -18.24 16.99 1.94
C TYR A 259 -18.56 17.73 3.26
N SER A 260 -19.60 17.34 3.98
CA SER A 260 -20.07 18.03 5.20
C SER A 260 -19.05 17.95 6.34
N ILE A 261 -18.41 16.79 6.53
CA ILE A 261 -17.46 16.57 7.64
C ILE A 261 -16.00 16.49 7.21
N ILE A 262 -15.74 16.06 5.98
CA ILE A 262 -14.38 15.90 5.47
C ILE A 262 -14.34 16.13 3.96
N LYS A 263 -13.21 16.66 3.43
CA LYS A 263 -13.09 17.09 2.02
C LYS A 263 -12.55 16.02 1.06
N ARG A 264 -12.27 14.83 1.55
CA ARG A 264 -11.77 13.67 0.80
C ARG A 264 -12.36 12.38 1.38
N GLN A 265 -12.21 11.27 0.69
CA GLN A 265 -12.50 9.97 1.31
C GLN A 265 -11.62 9.76 2.56
N PRO A 266 -12.21 9.60 3.75
CA PRO A 266 -11.47 9.34 4.98
C PRO A 266 -11.06 7.87 5.06
N LEU A 267 -10.02 7.55 4.30
CA LEU A 267 -9.39 6.24 4.25
C LEU A 267 -7.90 6.39 4.47
N HIS A 268 -7.37 5.62 5.40
CA HIS A 268 -5.98 5.69 5.85
C HIS A 268 -5.37 4.29 5.96
N SER A 269 -4.28 4.03 5.27
CA SER A 269 -3.45 2.82 5.41
C SER A 269 -2.65 2.94 6.71
N TYR A 270 -3.26 2.49 7.81
CA TYR A 270 -2.78 2.73 9.17
C TYR A 270 -1.55 1.91 9.51
N GLN A 271 -1.58 0.59 9.23
CA GLN A 271 -0.49 -0.31 9.60
C GLN A 271 -0.22 -1.35 8.51
N LEU A 272 1.07 -1.64 8.33
CA LEU A 272 1.56 -2.71 7.47
C LEU A 272 2.43 -3.66 8.29
N GLU A 273 2.08 -4.95 8.29
CA GLU A 273 2.88 -6.02 8.89
C GLU A 273 3.37 -6.96 7.79
N PHE A 274 4.67 -7.18 7.71
CA PHE A 274 5.31 -8.01 6.69
C PHE A 274 6.67 -8.53 7.16
N THR A 275 7.22 -9.51 6.45
CA THR A 275 8.58 -10.00 6.71
C THR A 275 9.57 -9.23 5.86
N HIS A 276 10.60 -8.66 6.47
CA HIS A 276 11.66 -7.95 5.76
C HIS A 276 12.32 -8.85 4.71
N PRO A 277 12.50 -8.38 3.45
CA PRO A 277 12.93 -9.24 2.34
C PRO A 277 14.31 -9.86 2.53
N VAL A 278 15.22 -9.19 3.24
CA VAL A 278 16.60 -9.63 3.45
C VAL A 278 16.83 -10.17 4.85
N THR A 279 16.57 -9.38 5.90
CA THR A 279 16.83 -9.79 7.29
C THR A 279 15.89 -10.87 7.80
N LYS A 280 14.71 -11.02 7.21
CA LYS A 280 13.62 -11.94 7.60
C LYS A 280 12.96 -11.60 8.94
N GLU A 281 13.25 -10.44 9.49
CA GLU A 281 12.56 -9.92 10.67
C GLU A 281 11.11 -9.54 10.35
N VAL A 282 10.22 -9.70 11.31
CA VAL A 282 8.85 -9.22 11.19
C VAL A 282 8.84 -7.71 11.41
N MET A 283 8.38 -6.99 10.40
CA MET A 283 8.23 -5.54 10.41
C MET A 283 6.78 -5.17 10.68
N CYS A 284 6.58 -4.20 11.57
CA CYS A 284 5.27 -3.61 11.84
C CYS A 284 5.41 -2.09 11.76
N ILE A 285 4.94 -1.49 10.66
CA ILE A 285 5.07 -0.06 10.39
C ILE A 285 3.70 0.60 10.50
N THR A 286 3.58 1.57 11.39
CA THR A 286 2.35 2.32 11.65
C THR A 286 2.50 3.76 11.14
N ALA A 287 1.55 4.22 10.35
CA ALA A 287 1.45 5.61 9.94
C ALA A 287 0.62 6.41 10.95
N PRO A 288 1.03 7.63 11.32
CA PRO A 288 0.22 8.48 12.20
C PRO A 288 -1.13 8.79 11.57
N VAL A 289 -2.18 8.74 12.39
CA VAL A 289 -3.54 9.11 11.95
C VAL A 289 -3.55 10.57 11.51
N PRO A 290 -4.07 10.90 10.33
CA PRO A 290 -4.06 12.26 9.83
C PRO A 290 -5.02 13.17 10.63
N GLU A 291 -4.64 14.44 10.75
CA GLU A 291 -5.39 15.43 11.54
C GLU A 291 -6.87 15.59 11.10
N ASP A 292 -7.14 15.45 9.80
CA ASP A 292 -8.50 15.57 9.28
C ASP A 292 -9.44 14.45 9.78
N PHE A 293 -8.90 13.30 10.22
CA PHE A 293 -9.69 12.27 10.91
C PHE A 293 -10.08 12.72 12.32
N SER A 294 -9.14 13.32 13.05
CA SER A 294 -9.40 13.83 14.40
C SER A 294 -10.39 15.01 14.35
N ASN A 295 -10.26 15.87 13.35
CA ASN A 295 -11.07 17.08 13.19
C ASN A 295 -12.48 16.79 12.61
N ALA A 296 -12.71 15.61 12.05
CA ALA A 296 -14.00 15.27 11.44
C ALA A 296 -15.17 15.25 12.44
N PHE A 297 -14.88 15.16 13.74
CA PHE A 297 -15.88 15.07 14.81
C PHE A 297 -15.78 16.24 15.83
N HIS A 298 -15.12 17.34 15.45
CA HIS A 298 -14.98 18.55 16.28
C HIS A 298 -15.77 19.75 15.75
#